data_b751741ea515c1bcd2bf9cb3d437ccd5
#
_entry.id   b751741ea515c1bcd2bf9cb3d437ccd5
#
_cell.length_a   1.000
_cell.length_b   1.000
_cell.length_c   1.000
_cell.angle_alpha   90.00
_cell.angle_beta   90.00
_cell.angle_gamma   90.00
#
_symmetry.space_group_name_H-M   'P 1'
#
loop_
_entity.id
_entity.type
_entity.pdbx_description
1 polymer ?
#
loop_
_entity_poly.entity_id
_entity_poly.type
_entity_poly.pdbx_seq_one_letter_code
_entity_poly.pdbx_strand_id
1 'polypeptide(L)'
;ATCEILYLLSRILPVKMTDHMALCLYTGMATDTGCFQYDNAGPETHRAVAALMEMCPDVRYAWINREMFAVKSFGRLQLDKLLIDHMERYLNDKCILICVSQEFLRKFQVDEAELEGIAGFPLQVEGAEIGITMKEKEPGKFRISMRSADKVNVSAICQRLGGGGHVKAAGCQVCGTADEVRNILLDAVQKEWSNA
;
A
#
# COMPACT_ATOMS: atom_id res chain seq x y z
N ALA A 1 3.17 14.48 6.53
CA ALA A 1 2.93 14.67 5.07
C ALA A 1 3.59 15.96 4.56
N THR A 2 4.09 15.98 3.32
CA THR A 2 4.58 17.24 2.70
C THR A 2 3.49 18.31 2.69
N CYS A 3 2.23 17.94 2.44
CA CYS A 3 1.10 18.85 2.48
C CYS A 3 0.83 19.44 3.87
N GLU A 4 1.18 18.77 4.94
CA GLU A 4 1.13 19.29 6.29
C GLU A 4 2.17 20.42 6.49
N ILE A 5 3.39 20.23 5.99
CA ILE A 5 4.43 21.28 6.00
C ILE A 5 3.96 22.50 5.20
N LEU A 6 3.38 22.29 4.02
CA LEU A 6 2.84 23.38 3.19
C LEU A 6 1.68 24.11 3.88
N TYR A 7 0.81 23.39 4.59
CA TYR A 7 -0.22 24.00 5.42
C TYR A 7 0.38 24.90 6.51
N LEU A 8 1.37 24.40 7.24
CA LEU A 8 2.06 25.19 8.28
C LEU A 8 2.72 26.45 7.70
N LEU A 9 3.36 26.33 6.54
CA LEU A 9 3.93 27.49 5.83
C LEU A 9 2.85 28.50 5.43
N SER A 10 1.68 28.05 4.98
CA SER A 10 0.57 28.95 4.63
C SER A 10 0.02 29.75 5.82
N ARG A 11 0.25 29.27 7.06
CA ARG A 11 -0.12 29.98 8.30
C ARG A 11 0.83 31.11 8.66
N ILE A 12 2.07 31.08 8.14
CA ILE A 12 3.12 32.07 8.43
C ILE A 12 3.18 33.11 7.30
N LEU A 13 2.92 32.70 6.07
CA LEU A 13 2.96 33.54 4.90
C LEU A 13 1.65 34.35 4.76
N PRO A 14 1.65 35.56 4.15
CA PRO A 14 0.47 36.36 3.92
C PRO A 14 -0.37 35.78 2.76
N VAL A 15 -0.78 34.52 2.90
CA VAL A 15 -1.58 33.79 1.90
C VAL A 15 -2.97 33.56 2.41
N LYS A 16 -3.98 33.98 1.65
CA LYS A 16 -5.38 33.63 1.93
C LYS A 16 -5.68 32.22 1.42
N MET A 17 -6.09 31.32 2.30
CA MET A 17 -6.49 29.96 1.93
C MET A 17 -7.68 30.02 0.98
N THR A 18 -7.59 29.31 -0.14
CA THR A 18 -8.67 29.13 -1.10
C THR A 18 -9.17 27.69 -1.08
N ASP A 19 -10.39 27.44 -1.58
CA ASP A 19 -10.94 26.08 -1.65
C ASP A 19 -10.06 25.12 -2.47
N HIS A 20 -9.43 25.60 -3.55
CA HIS A 20 -8.49 24.79 -4.33
C HIS A 20 -7.23 24.42 -3.53
N MET A 21 -6.70 25.35 -2.76
CA MET A 21 -5.54 25.06 -1.88
C MET A 21 -5.93 24.07 -0.79
N ALA A 22 -7.08 24.28 -0.15
CA ALA A 22 -7.60 23.40 0.90
C ALA A 22 -7.86 21.99 0.34
N LEU A 23 -8.45 21.87 -0.85
CA LEU A 23 -8.65 20.61 -1.54
C LEU A 23 -7.32 19.87 -1.78
N CYS A 24 -6.32 20.55 -2.32
CA CYS A 24 -4.99 19.95 -2.59
C CYS A 24 -4.30 19.52 -1.30
N LEU A 25 -4.27 20.38 -0.28
CA LEU A 25 -3.63 20.09 1.00
C LEU A 25 -4.31 18.92 1.72
N TYR A 26 -5.64 18.95 1.77
CA TYR A 26 -6.42 17.86 2.36
C TYR A 26 -6.17 16.53 1.64
N THR A 27 -6.26 16.52 0.30
CA THR A 27 -6.03 15.32 -0.51
C THR A 27 -4.64 14.75 -0.24
N GLY A 28 -3.62 15.60 -0.21
CA GLY A 28 -2.24 15.15 0.05
C GLY A 28 -2.05 14.63 1.49
N MET A 29 -2.67 15.24 2.50
CA MET A 29 -2.65 14.72 3.87
C MET A 29 -3.38 13.37 3.94
N ALA A 30 -4.58 13.26 3.35
CA ALA A 30 -5.38 12.05 3.36
C ALA A 30 -4.68 10.89 2.63
N THR A 31 -4.05 11.13 1.47
CA THR A 31 -3.36 10.07 0.72
C THR A 31 -2.09 9.59 1.41
N ASP A 32 -1.29 10.49 1.99
CA ASP A 32 -0.05 10.14 2.70
C ASP A 32 -0.31 9.37 4.01
N THR A 33 -1.46 9.58 4.62
CA THR A 33 -1.86 8.96 5.89
C THR A 33 -2.83 7.78 5.72
N GLY A 34 -3.09 7.34 4.48
CA GLY A 34 -4.06 6.28 4.21
C GLY A 34 -5.47 6.61 4.73
N CYS A 35 -5.95 7.81 4.46
CA CYS A 35 -7.18 8.35 5.03
C CYS A 35 -7.16 8.37 6.57
N PHE A 36 -6.04 8.83 7.13
CA PHE A 36 -5.81 8.96 8.58
C PHE A 36 -5.78 7.65 9.37
N GLN A 37 -5.47 6.54 8.69
CA GLN A 37 -5.38 5.21 9.31
C GLN A 37 -3.95 4.83 9.74
N TYR A 38 -2.92 5.51 9.22
CA TYR A 38 -1.53 5.17 9.51
C TYR A 38 -0.98 5.93 10.72
N ASP A 39 0.06 5.39 11.33
CA ASP A 39 0.70 5.96 12.53
C ASP A 39 1.26 7.38 12.33
N ASN A 40 1.47 7.82 11.09
CA ASN A 40 1.89 9.16 10.75
C ASN A 40 0.75 10.21 10.78
N ALA A 41 -0.49 9.80 11.04
CA ALA A 41 -1.64 10.67 11.27
C ALA A 41 -1.76 11.09 12.73
N GLY A 42 -0.87 11.98 13.19
CA GLY A 42 -0.85 12.46 14.56
C GLY A 42 -1.88 13.58 14.86
N PRO A 43 -1.93 14.04 16.14
CA PRO A 43 -2.84 15.12 16.54
C PRO A 43 -2.70 16.40 15.72
N GLU A 44 -1.48 16.75 15.27
CA GLU A 44 -1.24 17.95 14.46
C GLU A 44 -1.85 17.82 13.07
N THR A 45 -1.78 16.64 12.46
CA THR A 45 -2.43 16.34 11.18
C THR A 45 -3.94 16.57 11.29
N HIS A 46 -4.57 16.04 12.34
CA HIS A 46 -6.01 16.21 12.57
C HIS A 46 -6.40 17.67 12.85
N ARG A 47 -5.59 18.42 13.59
CA ARG A 47 -5.82 19.87 13.80
C ARG A 47 -5.71 20.64 12.49
N ALA A 48 -4.72 20.33 11.65
CA ALA A 48 -4.56 20.94 10.34
C ALA A 48 -5.77 20.69 9.44
N VAL A 49 -6.27 19.46 9.41
CA VAL A 49 -7.48 19.09 8.67
C VAL A 49 -8.71 19.82 9.19
N ALA A 50 -8.93 19.84 10.51
CA ALA A 50 -10.06 20.57 11.11
C ALA A 50 -10.03 22.07 10.72
N ALA A 51 -8.86 22.70 10.83
CA ALA A 51 -8.71 24.11 10.45
C ALA A 51 -8.92 24.35 8.95
N LEU A 52 -8.52 23.43 8.06
CA LEU A 52 -8.87 23.53 6.63
C LEU A 52 -10.37 23.49 6.40
N MET A 53 -11.08 22.58 7.09
CA MET A 53 -12.54 22.46 7.00
C MET A 53 -13.26 23.70 7.51
N GLU A 54 -12.75 24.34 8.57
CA GLU A 54 -13.30 25.59 9.10
C GLU A 54 -13.06 26.78 8.16
N MET A 55 -11.86 26.87 7.56
CA MET A 55 -11.51 27.96 6.63
C MET A 55 -12.20 27.84 5.26
N CYS A 56 -12.46 26.64 4.80
CA CYS A 56 -12.99 26.35 3.48
C CYS A 56 -14.14 25.31 3.56
N PRO A 57 -15.27 25.67 4.15
CA PRO A 57 -16.40 24.75 4.41
C PRO A 57 -17.10 24.24 3.14
N ASP A 58 -16.93 24.92 2.01
CA ASP A 58 -17.55 24.54 0.74
C ASP A 58 -16.80 23.41 0.00
N VAL A 59 -15.59 23.05 0.46
CA VAL A 59 -14.84 21.92 -0.09
C VAL A 59 -15.52 20.60 0.28
N ARG A 60 -15.73 19.75 -0.71
CA ARG A 60 -16.43 18.46 -0.54
C ARG A 60 -15.47 17.38 0.02
N TYR A 61 -15.00 17.50 1.24
CA TYR A 61 -14.05 16.61 1.88
C TYR A 61 -14.49 15.13 1.88
N ALA A 62 -15.75 14.87 2.19
CA ALA A 62 -16.31 13.52 2.17
C ALA A 62 -16.29 12.90 0.77
N TRP A 63 -16.49 13.70 -0.28
CA TRP A 63 -16.40 13.25 -1.65
C TRP A 63 -14.97 12.88 -2.03
N ILE A 64 -13.97 13.68 -1.59
CA ILE A 64 -12.54 13.35 -1.80
C ILE A 64 -12.23 11.97 -1.20
N ASN A 65 -12.61 11.73 0.06
CA ASN A 65 -12.36 10.45 0.71
C ASN A 65 -13.04 9.29 -0.02
N ARG A 66 -14.28 9.50 -0.45
CA ARG A 66 -15.01 8.49 -1.22
C ARG A 66 -14.29 8.15 -2.53
N GLU A 67 -13.93 9.16 -3.34
CA GLU A 67 -13.30 8.92 -4.64
C GLU A 67 -11.88 8.34 -4.52
N MET A 68 -11.12 8.78 -3.51
CA MET A 68 -9.73 8.33 -3.35
C MET A 68 -9.58 6.95 -2.69
N PHE A 69 -10.51 6.56 -1.80
CA PHE A 69 -10.31 5.37 -0.95
C PHE A 69 -11.44 4.35 -1.00
N ALA A 70 -12.64 4.72 -1.41
CA ALA A 70 -13.79 3.82 -1.37
C ALA A 70 -14.26 3.36 -2.77
N VAL A 71 -14.17 4.24 -3.79
CA VAL A 71 -14.61 3.91 -5.14
C VAL A 71 -13.51 3.12 -5.87
N LYS A 72 -13.91 2.02 -6.49
CA LYS A 72 -13.05 1.20 -7.34
C LYS A 72 -13.66 1.08 -8.73
N SER A 73 -12.85 1.00 -9.75
CA SER A 73 -13.30 0.64 -11.09
C SER A 73 -13.89 -0.78 -11.10
N PHE A 74 -14.71 -1.08 -12.09
CA PHE A 74 -15.22 -2.45 -12.25
C PHE A 74 -14.08 -3.42 -12.55
N GLY A 75 -13.08 -3.01 -13.34
CA GLY A 75 -11.86 -3.77 -13.59
C GLY A 75 -11.11 -4.09 -12.30
N ARG A 76 -10.98 -3.11 -11.39
CA ARG A 76 -10.36 -3.34 -10.09
C ARG A 76 -11.14 -4.33 -9.23
N LEU A 77 -12.47 -4.26 -9.20
CA LEU A 77 -13.28 -5.23 -8.46
C LEU A 77 -13.15 -6.66 -9.04
N GLN A 78 -13.06 -6.78 -10.37
CA GLN A 78 -12.78 -8.07 -11.01
C GLN A 78 -11.39 -8.60 -10.65
N LEU A 79 -10.37 -7.72 -10.63
CA LEU A 79 -9.03 -8.08 -10.18
C LEU A 79 -9.02 -8.53 -8.72
N ASP A 80 -9.66 -7.78 -7.82
CA ASP A 80 -9.74 -8.13 -6.40
C ASP A 80 -10.34 -9.53 -6.21
N LYS A 81 -11.41 -9.88 -6.95
CA LYS A 81 -11.97 -11.24 -6.97
C LYS A 81 -10.93 -12.27 -7.40
N LEU A 82 -10.22 -12.02 -8.51
CA LEU A 82 -9.21 -12.95 -9.02
C LEU A 82 -8.05 -13.12 -8.04
N LEU A 83 -7.63 -12.05 -7.37
CA LEU A 83 -6.58 -12.11 -6.34
C LEU A 83 -7.03 -12.96 -5.14
N ILE A 84 -8.30 -12.87 -4.73
CA ILE A 84 -8.86 -13.70 -3.65
C ILE A 84 -8.89 -15.17 -4.08
N ASP A 85 -9.35 -15.47 -5.29
CA ASP A 85 -9.47 -16.84 -5.82
C ASP A 85 -8.09 -17.54 -5.96
N HIS A 86 -7.00 -16.76 -6.12
CA HIS A 86 -5.64 -17.27 -6.31
C HIS A 86 -4.69 -16.93 -5.15
N MET A 87 -5.24 -16.47 -4.03
CA MET A 87 -4.48 -16.13 -2.84
C MET A 87 -3.95 -17.39 -2.17
N GLU A 88 -2.68 -17.37 -1.82
CA GLU A 88 -2.01 -18.47 -1.13
C GLU A 88 -1.82 -18.12 0.35
N ARG A 89 -2.02 -19.10 1.23
CA ARG A 89 -2.05 -18.90 2.68
C ARG A 89 -1.00 -19.80 3.35
N TYR A 90 -0.12 -19.23 4.16
CA TYR A 90 0.99 -19.91 4.82
C TYR A 90 1.07 -19.54 6.31
N LEU A 91 1.83 -20.29 7.08
CA LEU A 91 2.07 -20.06 8.52
C LEU A 91 0.77 -19.93 9.33
N ASN A 92 -0.18 -20.85 9.13
CA ASN A 92 -1.51 -20.78 9.75
C ASN A 92 -2.19 -19.40 9.50
N ASP A 93 -2.21 -18.98 8.22
CA ASP A 93 -2.80 -17.74 7.74
C ASP A 93 -2.08 -16.44 8.17
N LYS A 94 -0.91 -16.56 8.79
CA LYS A 94 -0.11 -15.39 9.15
C LYS A 94 0.67 -14.80 8.00
N CYS A 95 0.89 -15.54 6.93
CA CYS A 95 1.55 -15.07 5.72
C CYS A 95 0.65 -15.30 4.51
N ILE A 96 0.27 -14.23 3.84
CA ILE A 96 -0.58 -14.24 2.65
C ILE A 96 0.24 -13.83 1.44
N LEU A 97 0.16 -14.60 0.37
CA LEU A 97 0.87 -14.36 -0.87
C LEU A 97 -0.09 -14.26 -2.05
N ILE A 98 0.11 -13.28 -2.91
CA ILE A 98 -0.51 -13.17 -4.22
C ILE A 98 0.58 -13.14 -5.30
N CYS A 99 0.36 -13.88 -6.39
CA CYS A 99 1.26 -13.91 -7.55
C CYS A 99 0.54 -13.39 -8.79
N VAL A 100 1.05 -12.30 -9.36
CA VAL A 100 0.56 -11.72 -10.61
C VAL A 100 1.63 -11.92 -11.68
N SER A 101 1.54 -13.07 -12.38
CA SER A 101 2.42 -13.39 -13.49
C SER A 101 1.95 -12.74 -14.80
N GLN A 102 2.82 -12.71 -15.81
CA GLN A 102 2.44 -12.29 -17.17
C GLN A 102 1.38 -13.23 -17.77
N GLU A 103 1.42 -14.50 -17.39
CA GLU A 103 0.38 -15.47 -17.78
C GLU A 103 -0.95 -15.13 -17.13
N PHE A 104 -0.96 -14.79 -15.81
CA PHE A 104 -2.15 -14.35 -15.09
C PHE A 104 -2.80 -13.14 -15.77
N LEU A 105 -2.01 -12.10 -16.09
CA LEU A 105 -2.52 -10.89 -16.74
C LEU A 105 -3.16 -11.21 -18.10
N ARG A 106 -2.52 -12.05 -18.92
CA ARG A 106 -3.04 -12.45 -20.23
C ARG A 106 -4.28 -13.31 -20.11
N LYS A 107 -4.28 -14.32 -19.24
CA LYS A 107 -5.38 -15.26 -19.04
C LYS A 107 -6.66 -14.55 -18.60
N PHE A 108 -6.55 -13.59 -17.71
CA PHE A 108 -7.68 -12.89 -17.13
C PHE A 108 -7.93 -11.50 -17.75
N GLN A 109 -7.13 -11.10 -18.75
CA GLN A 109 -7.24 -9.81 -19.45
C GLN A 109 -7.23 -8.62 -18.49
N VAL A 110 -6.35 -8.66 -17.47
CA VAL A 110 -6.20 -7.61 -16.46
C VAL A 110 -5.39 -6.46 -17.03
N ASP A 111 -5.92 -5.24 -16.92
CA ASP A 111 -5.17 -4.02 -17.23
C ASP A 111 -4.09 -3.78 -16.16
N GLU A 112 -2.86 -3.47 -16.59
CA GLU A 112 -1.77 -3.13 -15.67
C GLU A 112 -2.07 -1.92 -14.79
N ALA A 113 -2.88 -0.98 -15.25
CA ALA A 113 -3.32 0.17 -14.46
C ALA A 113 -4.08 -0.24 -13.19
N GLU A 114 -4.82 -1.35 -13.24
CA GLU A 114 -5.57 -1.87 -12.09
C GLU A 114 -4.67 -2.48 -11.00
N LEU A 115 -3.39 -2.72 -11.32
CA LEU A 115 -2.41 -3.26 -10.35
C LEU A 115 -1.86 -2.22 -9.38
N GLU A 116 -2.29 -0.97 -9.47
CA GLU A 116 -1.86 0.04 -8.51
C GLU A 116 -2.41 -0.28 -7.12
N GLY A 117 -1.56 -0.13 -6.10
CA GLY A 117 -1.95 -0.36 -4.71
C GLY A 117 -2.14 -1.81 -4.26
N ILE A 118 -1.97 -2.83 -5.14
CA ILE A 118 -2.17 -4.25 -4.75
C ILE A 118 -1.18 -4.74 -3.67
N ALA A 119 -0.08 -4.03 -3.43
CA ALA A 119 0.94 -4.45 -2.47
C ALA A 119 0.41 -4.58 -1.03
N GLY A 120 -0.63 -3.82 -0.67
CA GLY A 120 -1.29 -3.91 0.63
C GLY A 120 -2.45 -4.92 0.68
N PHE A 121 -2.87 -5.46 -0.46
CA PHE A 121 -4.05 -6.32 -0.56
C PHE A 121 -3.96 -7.58 0.33
N PRO A 122 -2.82 -8.30 0.40
CA PRO A 122 -2.71 -9.49 1.25
C PRO A 122 -2.94 -9.23 2.74
N LEU A 123 -2.63 -8.03 3.25
CA LEU A 123 -2.87 -7.67 4.66
C LEU A 123 -4.33 -7.31 4.97
N GLN A 124 -5.24 -7.32 4.01
CA GLN A 124 -6.67 -7.17 4.26
C GLN A 124 -7.31 -8.45 4.82
N VAL A 125 -6.58 -9.56 4.82
CA VAL A 125 -7.02 -10.80 5.46
C VAL A 125 -6.86 -10.66 6.98
N GLU A 126 -7.95 -10.90 7.70
CA GLU A 126 -7.95 -10.83 9.16
C GLU A 126 -6.89 -11.76 9.78
N GLY A 127 -6.08 -11.20 10.68
CA GLY A 127 -5.02 -11.92 11.37
C GLY A 127 -3.77 -12.19 10.57
N ALA A 128 -3.69 -11.73 9.31
CA ALA A 128 -2.45 -11.78 8.53
C ALA A 128 -1.40 -10.83 9.13
N GLU A 129 -0.18 -11.32 9.28
CA GLU A 129 0.97 -10.55 9.76
C GLU A 129 1.88 -10.12 8.61
N ILE A 130 2.04 -10.97 7.59
CA ILE A 130 2.89 -10.72 6.43
C ILE A 130 2.06 -10.82 5.16
N GLY A 131 2.13 -9.78 4.36
CA GLY A 131 1.58 -9.75 3.00
C GLY A 131 2.69 -9.73 1.95
N ILE A 132 2.66 -10.65 1.01
CA ILE A 132 3.61 -10.75 -0.10
C ILE A 132 2.87 -10.57 -1.41
N THR A 133 3.34 -9.65 -2.23
CA THR A 133 2.90 -9.48 -3.61
C THR A 133 4.07 -9.76 -4.55
N MET A 134 3.95 -10.80 -5.35
CA MET A 134 4.86 -11.13 -6.44
C MET A 134 4.29 -10.58 -7.75
N LYS A 135 4.94 -9.61 -8.38
CA LYS A 135 4.56 -9.11 -9.71
C LYS A 135 5.65 -9.41 -10.72
N GLU A 136 5.35 -10.26 -11.70
CA GLU A 136 6.25 -10.53 -12.81
C GLU A 136 6.30 -9.32 -13.76
N LYS A 137 7.47 -8.71 -13.90
CA LYS A 137 7.70 -7.55 -14.80
C LYS A 137 8.17 -7.99 -16.18
N GLU A 138 9.05 -8.95 -16.22
CA GLU A 138 9.58 -9.62 -17.41
C GLU A 138 9.59 -11.13 -17.12
N PRO A 139 9.59 -12.00 -18.14
CA PRO A 139 9.63 -13.44 -17.92
C PRO A 139 10.74 -13.86 -16.94
N GLY A 140 10.34 -14.48 -15.84
CA GLY A 140 11.24 -14.92 -14.79
C GLY A 140 11.86 -13.82 -13.92
N LYS A 141 11.38 -12.56 -14.02
CA LYS A 141 11.81 -11.46 -13.15
C LYS A 141 10.64 -10.91 -12.34
N PHE A 142 10.67 -11.14 -11.05
CA PHE A 142 9.61 -10.73 -10.14
C PHE A 142 10.02 -9.53 -9.29
N ARG A 143 9.18 -8.49 -9.33
CA ARG A 143 9.21 -7.45 -8.31
C ARG A 143 8.39 -7.92 -7.13
N ILE A 144 9.02 -7.97 -5.97
CA ILE A 144 8.42 -8.38 -4.72
C ILE A 144 8.10 -7.14 -3.91
N SER A 145 6.88 -7.09 -3.37
CA SER A 145 6.49 -6.11 -2.37
C SER A 145 6.04 -6.87 -1.12
N MET A 146 6.63 -6.53 0.01
CA MET A 146 6.29 -7.10 1.31
C MET A 146 5.69 -6.04 2.22
N ARG A 147 4.71 -6.43 2.98
CA ARG A 147 4.08 -5.61 4.02
C ARG A 147 3.98 -6.40 5.30
N SER A 148 4.11 -5.74 6.44
CA SER A 148 3.92 -6.33 7.77
C SER A 148 2.87 -5.52 8.52
N ALA A 149 2.02 -6.23 9.28
CA ALA A 149 1.04 -5.60 10.15
C ALA A 149 1.72 -4.98 11.37
N ASP A 150 2.55 -5.73 12.09
CA ASP A 150 3.15 -5.25 13.35
C ASP A 150 4.53 -5.81 13.65
N LYS A 151 4.69 -7.12 13.77
CA LYS A 151 5.83 -7.76 14.45
C LYS A 151 7.03 -8.03 13.53
N VAL A 152 6.79 -8.35 12.26
CA VAL A 152 7.82 -8.86 11.38
C VAL A 152 8.54 -7.73 10.64
N ASN A 153 9.87 -7.77 10.66
CA ASN A 153 10.69 -6.81 9.91
C ASN A 153 10.86 -7.25 8.44
N VAL A 154 9.93 -6.84 7.58
CA VAL A 154 10.02 -7.18 6.14
C VAL A 154 11.18 -6.51 5.42
N SER A 155 11.74 -5.42 5.98
CA SER A 155 12.96 -4.81 5.44
C SER A 155 14.17 -5.76 5.58
N ALA A 156 14.32 -6.42 6.73
CA ALA A 156 15.37 -7.39 6.94
C ALA A 156 15.26 -8.59 5.98
N ILE A 157 14.05 -9.04 5.69
CA ILE A 157 13.80 -10.10 4.69
C ILE A 157 14.26 -9.62 3.31
N CYS A 158 13.79 -8.45 2.87
CA CYS A 158 14.11 -7.91 1.54
C CYS A 158 15.61 -7.59 1.39
N GLN A 159 16.30 -7.11 2.43
CA GLN A 159 17.74 -6.85 2.40
C GLN A 159 18.55 -8.11 2.16
N ARG A 160 18.19 -9.26 2.74
CA ARG A 160 18.84 -10.57 2.46
C ARG A 160 18.66 -11.00 0.99
N LEU A 161 17.66 -10.47 0.30
CA LEU A 161 17.36 -10.72 -1.11
C LEU A 161 17.83 -9.59 -2.03
N GLY A 162 18.71 -8.70 -1.55
CA GLY A 162 19.29 -7.61 -2.32
C GLY A 162 18.38 -6.40 -2.52
N GLY A 163 17.30 -6.29 -1.73
CA GLY A 163 16.38 -5.18 -1.74
C GLY A 163 16.47 -4.31 -0.48
N GLY A 164 15.33 -3.72 -0.06
CA GLY A 164 15.26 -2.89 1.14
C GLY A 164 13.92 -2.18 1.29
N GLY A 165 13.86 -1.27 2.27
CA GLY A 165 12.67 -0.50 2.58
C GLY A 165 12.57 -0.18 4.06
N HIS A 166 11.34 0.07 4.50
CA HIS A 166 11.01 0.29 5.91
C HIS A 166 10.62 -1.03 6.59
N VAL A 167 10.67 -1.06 7.92
CA VAL A 167 10.33 -2.25 8.73
C VAL A 167 8.99 -2.88 8.32
N LYS A 168 7.97 -2.07 8.08
CA LYS A 168 6.62 -2.52 7.71
C LYS A 168 6.33 -2.52 6.21
N ALA A 169 7.24 -2.01 5.37
CA ALA A 169 7.04 -1.90 3.92
C ALA A 169 8.36 -1.95 3.16
N ALA A 170 8.64 -3.06 2.51
CA ALA A 170 9.88 -3.28 1.80
C ALA A 170 9.65 -3.98 0.45
N GLY A 171 10.66 -4.00 -0.38
CA GLY A 171 10.64 -4.67 -1.67
C GLY A 171 12.01 -5.13 -2.13
N CYS A 172 12.01 -6.13 -3.00
CA CYS A 172 13.20 -6.65 -3.65
C CYS A 172 12.86 -7.13 -5.07
N GLN A 173 13.86 -7.54 -5.79
CA GLN A 173 13.69 -8.21 -7.08
C GLN A 173 14.30 -9.59 -6.99
N VAL A 174 13.56 -10.61 -7.44
CA VAL A 174 14.01 -12.01 -7.44
C VAL A 174 13.80 -12.60 -8.83
N CYS A 175 14.78 -13.36 -9.32
CA CYS A 175 14.73 -14.03 -10.61
C CYS A 175 14.53 -15.54 -10.44
N GLY A 176 13.74 -16.15 -11.33
CA GLY A 176 13.42 -17.58 -11.35
C GLY A 176 12.02 -17.83 -11.86
N THR A 177 11.60 -19.07 -11.86
CA THR A 177 10.17 -19.43 -12.05
C THR A 177 9.33 -18.94 -10.87
N ALA A 178 8.02 -18.84 -11.04
CA ALA A 178 7.14 -18.40 -9.97
C ALA A 178 7.27 -19.30 -8.72
N ASP A 179 7.43 -20.61 -8.91
CA ASP A 179 7.59 -21.57 -7.80
C ASP A 179 8.92 -21.43 -7.08
N GLU A 180 10.03 -21.24 -7.84
CA GLU A 180 11.36 -21.00 -7.25
C GLU A 180 11.35 -19.71 -6.42
N VAL A 181 10.82 -18.62 -6.99
CA VAL A 181 10.72 -17.33 -6.29
C VAL A 181 9.85 -17.45 -5.04
N ARG A 182 8.71 -18.13 -5.13
CA ARG A 182 7.83 -18.39 -3.97
C ARG A 182 8.60 -19.12 -2.85
N ASN A 183 9.32 -20.19 -3.19
CA ASN A 183 10.07 -20.97 -2.20
C ASN A 183 11.17 -20.12 -1.54
N ILE A 184 11.92 -19.33 -2.30
CA ILE A 184 12.92 -18.39 -1.77
C ILE A 184 12.31 -17.42 -0.77
N LEU A 185 11.14 -16.87 -1.09
CA LEU A 185 10.44 -15.92 -0.23
C LEU A 185 9.95 -16.57 1.05
N LEU A 186 9.34 -17.75 0.94
CA LEU A 186 8.82 -18.49 2.11
C LEU A 186 9.96 -18.92 3.05
N ASP A 187 11.09 -19.36 2.53
CA ASP A 187 12.27 -19.70 3.34
C ASP A 187 12.81 -18.45 4.07
N ALA A 188 12.86 -17.31 3.39
CA ALA A 188 13.32 -16.07 3.99
C ALA A 188 12.33 -15.55 5.07
N VAL A 189 11.03 -15.69 4.84
CA VAL A 189 9.98 -15.38 5.81
C VAL A 189 10.05 -16.30 7.03
N GLN A 190 10.21 -17.61 6.83
CA GLN A 190 10.29 -18.59 7.92
C GLN A 190 11.45 -18.28 8.89
N LYS A 191 12.61 -17.88 8.35
CA LYS A 191 13.78 -17.50 9.14
C LYS A 191 13.53 -16.25 9.98
N GLU A 192 12.81 -15.26 9.43
CA GLU A 192 12.51 -14.03 10.16
C GLU A 192 11.39 -14.25 11.17
N TRP A 193 10.36 -15.05 10.82
CA TRP A 193 9.27 -15.43 11.69
C TRP A 193 9.73 -16.10 12.98
N SER A 194 10.75 -16.95 12.89
CA SER A 194 11.33 -17.65 14.05
C SER A 194 12.09 -16.71 15.00
N ASN A 195 12.40 -15.49 14.57
CA ASN A 195 13.12 -14.49 15.34
C ASN A 195 12.22 -13.33 15.86
N ALA A 196 10.96 -13.30 15.46
CA ALA A 196 9.98 -12.27 15.81
C ALA A 196 9.08 -12.74 16.96
#